data_c6eea67241639b4b0c09a3306e428e5c
#
_entry.id   c6eea67241639b4b0c09a3306e428e5c
#
_cell.length_a   1.000
_cell.length_b   1.000
_cell.length_c   1.000
_cell.angle_alpha   90.00
_cell.angle_beta   90.00
_cell.angle_gamma   90.00
#
_symmetry.space_group_name_H-M   'P 1'
#
loop_
_entity.id
_entity.type
_entity.pdbx_description
1 polymer ?
#
loop_
_entity_poly.entity_id
_entity_poly.type
_entity_poly.pdbx_seq_one_letter_code
_entity_poly.pdbx_strand_id
1 'polypeptide(L)'
;AHLIHGKRLEAKPADLDRLLAPIALYPDTLLAQMLLCAADPAKVGALNEWMAANPTLKGSDLQDAATKSGFDQSFAALVLFPDVVEAMASQLEWTTRLGQAFAADRSAVFASIQRLRKKASQAGKLKSTPQQDVETKTTSSGEQVIVIEPANPQVVYVPQYNPQTVYVPSTSTVVVKED
;
A
#
# COMPACT_ATOMS: atom_id res chain seq x y z
N ALA A 1 -7.83 30.23 -11.73
CA ALA A 1 -7.67 29.65 -11.66
C ALA A 1 -7.50 29.26 -11.54
N HIS A 2 -7.27 29.58 -11.61
CA HIS A 2 -6.88 29.14 -11.41
C HIS A 2 -6.52 28.70 -10.96
N LEU A 3 -6.39 29.07 -10.55
CA LEU A 3 -5.99 28.57 -10.12
C LEU A 3 -5.80 28.14 -9.74
N ILE A 4 -5.66 28.92 -9.19
CA ILE A 4 -5.43 28.29 -8.60
C ILE A 4 -5.16 27.13 -8.81
N HIS A 5 -4.55 26.65 -8.95
CA HIS A 5 -4.36 25.51 -9.36
C HIS A 5 -3.58 24.69 -8.53
N GLY A 6 -2.47 25.04 -7.98
CA GLY A 6 -1.68 24.26 -7.14
C GLY A 6 -2.36 23.80 -5.94
N LYS A 7 -3.25 24.62 -5.45
CA LYS A 7 -3.98 24.26 -4.33
C LYS A 7 -4.79 23.09 -4.54
N ARG A 8 -5.30 22.90 -5.68
CA ARG A 8 -6.11 21.74 -5.93
C ARG A 8 -5.31 20.50 -5.95
N LEU A 9 -4.00 20.60 -6.22
CA LEU A 9 -3.17 19.43 -6.24
C LEU A 9 -2.72 19.01 -4.85
N GLU A 10 -2.90 19.89 -3.89
CA GLU A 10 -2.50 19.56 -2.53
C GLU A 10 -3.62 18.85 -1.82
N ALA A 11 -3.42 17.59 -1.54
CA ALA A 11 -4.40 16.85 -0.79
C ALA A 11 -4.25 17.15 0.68
N LYS A 12 -5.37 17.27 1.37
CA LYS A 12 -5.34 17.47 2.80
C LYS A 12 -4.84 16.20 3.48
N PRO A 13 -4.12 16.32 4.60
CA PRO A 13 -3.63 15.13 5.29
C PRO A 13 -4.70 14.10 5.61
N ALA A 14 -5.89 14.54 6.02
CA ALA A 14 -6.98 13.61 6.32
C ALA A 14 -7.44 12.86 5.08
N ASP A 15 -7.43 13.50 3.92
CA ASP A 15 -7.83 12.87 2.67
C ASP A 15 -6.79 11.85 2.23
N LEU A 16 -5.50 12.17 2.39
CA LEU A 16 -4.43 11.22 2.11
C LEU A 16 -4.51 10.01 3.03
N ASP A 17 -4.79 10.25 4.30
CA ASP A 17 -4.89 9.16 5.26
C ASP A 17 -6.01 8.20 4.87
N ARG A 18 -7.16 8.74 4.44
CA ARG A 18 -8.26 7.88 3.98
C ARG A 18 -7.89 7.09 2.73
N LEU A 19 -7.18 7.74 1.82
CA LEU A 19 -6.77 7.11 0.57
C LEU A 19 -5.80 5.95 0.83
N LEU A 20 -4.88 6.14 1.77
CA LEU A 20 -3.82 5.18 2.03
C LEU A 20 -4.15 4.15 3.12
N ALA A 21 -5.21 4.37 3.87
CA ALA A 21 -5.57 3.50 4.98
C ALA A 21 -5.64 2.01 4.59
N PRO A 22 -6.18 1.63 3.42
CA PRO A 22 -6.28 0.21 3.08
C PRO A 22 -4.92 -0.46 2.86
N ILE A 23 -3.86 0.29 2.58
CA ILE A 23 -2.58 -0.33 2.22
C ILE A 23 -1.40 0.14 3.09
N ALA A 24 -1.61 1.07 4.00
CA ALA A 24 -0.50 1.68 4.75
C ALA A 24 0.29 0.68 5.58
N LEU A 25 -0.31 -0.45 5.95
CA LEU A 25 0.36 -1.46 6.78
C LEU A 25 0.97 -2.59 5.97
N TYR A 26 0.95 -2.49 4.66
CA TYR A 26 1.60 -3.49 3.81
C TYR A 26 3.12 -3.35 3.92
N PRO A 27 3.88 -4.43 3.69
CA PRO A 27 5.35 -4.33 3.71
C PRO A 27 5.85 -3.26 2.75
N ASP A 28 6.95 -2.63 3.14
CA ASP A 28 7.48 -1.47 2.41
C ASP A 28 7.71 -1.75 0.94
N THR A 29 8.28 -2.91 0.61
CA THR A 29 8.58 -3.22 -0.79
C THR A 29 7.32 -3.36 -1.64
N LEU A 30 6.29 -4.01 -1.10
CA LEU A 30 5.02 -4.16 -1.82
C LEU A 30 4.35 -2.81 -1.99
N LEU A 31 4.33 -2.01 -0.93
CA LEU A 31 3.72 -0.70 -0.98
C LEU A 31 4.39 0.19 -2.03
N ALA A 32 5.72 0.14 -2.11
CA ALA A 32 6.45 0.90 -3.11
C ALA A 32 6.06 0.49 -4.53
N GLN A 33 5.92 -0.81 -4.78
CA GLN A 33 5.53 -1.29 -6.10
C GLN A 33 4.11 -0.85 -6.45
N MET A 34 3.20 -0.90 -5.50
CA MET A 34 1.83 -0.45 -5.73
C MET A 34 1.78 1.03 -6.09
N LEU A 35 2.54 1.85 -5.37
CA LEU A 35 2.58 3.29 -5.65
C LEU A 35 3.14 3.59 -7.03
N LEU A 36 4.19 2.86 -7.42
CA LEU A 36 4.77 3.04 -8.75
C LEU A 36 3.80 2.62 -9.86
N CYS A 37 3.12 1.49 -9.68
CA CYS A 37 2.20 0.98 -10.69
C CYS A 37 0.94 1.83 -10.79
N ALA A 38 0.54 2.49 -9.70
CA ALA A 38 -0.65 3.33 -9.70
C ALA A 38 -0.52 4.54 -10.62
N ALA A 39 0.69 4.86 -11.04
CA ALA A 39 0.91 5.96 -11.99
C ALA A 39 0.30 5.66 -13.37
N ASP A 40 0.06 4.38 -13.67
CA ASP A 40 -0.54 3.99 -14.94
C ASP A 40 -1.69 3.00 -14.65
N PRO A 41 -2.86 3.50 -14.26
CA PRO A 41 -3.99 2.63 -13.90
C PRO A 41 -4.47 1.76 -15.05
N ALA A 42 -4.40 2.25 -16.27
CA ALA A 42 -4.80 1.46 -17.44
C ALA A 42 -3.91 0.24 -17.57
N LYS A 43 -2.62 0.37 -17.28
CA LYS A 43 -1.70 -0.76 -17.37
C LYS A 43 -1.95 -1.75 -16.23
N VAL A 44 -2.39 -1.29 -15.06
CA VAL A 44 -2.80 -2.19 -14.00
C VAL A 44 -3.97 -3.07 -14.48
N GLY A 45 -4.94 -2.46 -15.13
CA GLY A 45 -6.05 -3.22 -15.71
C GLY A 45 -5.58 -4.20 -16.77
N ALA A 46 -4.65 -3.77 -17.63
CA ALA A 46 -4.09 -4.64 -18.67
C ALA A 46 -3.33 -5.81 -18.05
N LEU A 47 -2.59 -5.55 -16.99
CA LEU A 47 -1.86 -6.61 -16.28
C LEU A 47 -2.82 -7.63 -15.70
N ASN A 48 -3.91 -7.17 -15.10
CA ASN A 48 -4.90 -8.07 -14.52
C ASN A 48 -5.52 -8.96 -15.60
N GLU A 49 -5.87 -8.38 -16.74
CA GLU A 49 -6.42 -9.16 -17.85
C GLU A 49 -5.41 -10.16 -18.40
N TRP A 50 -4.15 -9.72 -18.52
CA TRP A 50 -3.10 -10.60 -19.01
C TRP A 50 -2.89 -11.78 -18.06
N MET A 51 -2.93 -11.54 -16.75
CA MET A 51 -2.78 -12.60 -15.77
C MET A 51 -3.95 -13.59 -15.86
N ALA A 52 -5.16 -13.09 -16.04
CA ALA A 52 -6.33 -13.95 -16.20
C ALA A 52 -6.23 -14.82 -17.44
N ALA A 53 -5.55 -14.33 -18.47
CA ALA A 53 -5.35 -15.10 -19.71
C ALA A 53 -4.22 -16.12 -19.60
N ASN A 54 -3.45 -16.07 -18.52
CA ASN A 54 -2.33 -16.98 -18.30
C ASN A 54 -2.44 -17.69 -16.94
N PRO A 55 -3.55 -18.39 -16.70
CA PRO A 55 -3.85 -18.92 -15.36
C PRO A 55 -2.95 -20.04 -14.89
N THR A 56 -2.19 -20.65 -15.77
CA THR A 56 -1.31 -21.74 -15.38
C THR A 56 0.07 -21.27 -14.96
N LEU A 57 0.42 -20.01 -15.24
CA LEU A 57 1.71 -19.48 -14.86
C LEU A 57 1.65 -18.93 -13.44
N LYS A 58 2.68 -19.20 -12.65
CA LYS A 58 2.74 -18.75 -11.27
C LYS A 58 4.15 -18.36 -10.88
N GLY A 59 4.27 -17.53 -9.86
CA GLY A 59 5.56 -17.19 -9.27
C GLY A 59 6.53 -16.58 -10.27
N SER A 60 7.76 -17.04 -10.24
CA SER A 60 8.80 -16.48 -11.11
C SER A 60 8.53 -16.73 -12.58
N ASP A 61 7.85 -17.82 -12.93
CA ASP A 61 7.50 -18.08 -14.31
C ASP A 61 6.52 -17.03 -14.83
N LEU A 62 5.56 -16.66 -14.00
CA LEU A 62 4.60 -15.61 -14.34
C LEU A 62 5.32 -14.26 -14.47
N GLN A 63 6.26 -13.99 -13.57
CA GLN A 63 7.03 -12.76 -13.60
C GLN A 63 7.87 -12.66 -14.87
N ASP A 64 8.55 -13.76 -15.24
CA ASP A 64 9.36 -13.77 -16.45
C ASP A 64 8.50 -13.58 -17.70
N ALA A 65 7.33 -14.21 -17.72
CA ALA A 65 6.41 -14.09 -18.84
C ALA A 65 5.87 -12.66 -18.96
N ALA A 66 5.59 -12.01 -17.84
CA ALA A 66 5.13 -10.63 -17.84
C ALA A 66 6.19 -9.70 -18.43
N THR A 67 7.44 -9.91 -18.05
CA THR A 67 8.55 -9.14 -18.58
C THR A 67 8.68 -9.35 -20.09
N LYS A 68 8.57 -10.58 -20.55
CA LYS A 68 8.64 -10.89 -21.97
C LYS A 68 7.48 -10.30 -22.75
N SER A 69 6.33 -10.13 -22.09
CA SER A 69 5.16 -9.55 -22.72
C SER A 69 5.20 -8.02 -22.76
N GLY A 70 6.26 -7.41 -22.23
CA GLY A 70 6.44 -5.96 -22.32
C GLY A 70 6.10 -5.18 -21.09
N PHE A 71 5.71 -5.83 -20.00
CA PHE A 71 5.48 -5.14 -18.75
C PHE A 71 6.82 -4.80 -18.11
N ASP A 72 6.96 -3.58 -17.60
CA ASP A 72 8.22 -3.17 -16.99
C ASP A 72 8.37 -3.82 -15.61
N GLN A 73 9.51 -3.60 -14.99
CA GLN A 73 9.91 -4.31 -13.80
C GLN A 73 8.92 -4.15 -12.63
N SER A 74 8.36 -2.94 -12.46
CA SER A 74 7.42 -2.70 -11.38
C SER A 74 6.16 -3.52 -11.54
N PHE A 75 5.63 -3.60 -12.76
CA PHE A 75 4.44 -4.39 -13.03
C PHE A 75 4.73 -5.88 -12.96
N ALA A 76 5.89 -6.31 -13.46
CA ALA A 76 6.27 -7.70 -13.39
C ALA A 76 6.43 -8.16 -11.93
N ALA A 77 6.94 -7.29 -11.07
CA ALA A 77 7.05 -7.62 -9.64
C ALA A 77 5.67 -7.77 -8.99
N LEU A 78 4.69 -7.02 -9.46
CA LEU A 78 3.37 -7.04 -8.87
C LEU A 78 2.60 -8.32 -9.17
N VAL A 79 2.98 -9.06 -10.22
CA VAL A 79 2.28 -10.32 -10.55
C VAL A 79 2.43 -11.37 -9.46
N LEU A 80 3.41 -11.21 -8.56
CA LEU A 80 3.57 -12.12 -7.45
C LEU A 80 2.45 -11.97 -6.42
N PHE A 81 1.64 -10.93 -6.55
CA PHE A 81 0.53 -10.63 -5.65
C PHE A 81 -0.77 -10.49 -6.43
N PRO A 82 -1.32 -11.60 -6.94
CA PRO A 82 -2.49 -11.53 -7.83
C PRO A 82 -3.69 -10.82 -7.19
N ASP A 83 -3.90 -11.00 -5.90
CA ASP A 83 -5.03 -10.37 -5.21
C ASP A 83 -4.85 -8.85 -5.16
N VAL A 84 -3.62 -8.38 -5.05
CA VAL A 84 -3.33 -6.95 -5.05
C VAL A 84 -3.61 -6.37 -6.43
N VAL A 85 -3.16 -7.06 -7.49
CA VAL A 85 -3.42 -6.61 -8.86
C VAL A 85 -4.91 -6.55 -9.13
N GLU A 86 -5.63 -7.57 -8.71
CA GLU A 86 -7.08 -7.63 -8.91
C GLU A 86 -7.79 -6.50 -8.16
N ALA A 87 -7.39 -6.25 -6.92
CA ALA A 87 -7.99 -5.19 -6.13
C ALA A 87 -7.75 -3.82 -6.75
N MET A 88 -6.52 -3.57 -7.22
CA MET A 88 -6.22 -2.30 -7.87
C MET A 88 -6.98 -2.15 -9.18
N ALA A 89 -7.09 -3.24 -9.95
CA ALA A 89 -7.78 -3.22 -11.24
C ALA A 89 -9.28 -3.04 -11.07
N SER A 90 -9.86 -3.61 -10.02
CA SER A 90 -11.31 -3.51 -9.80
C SER A 90 -11.70 -2.18 -9.16
N GLN A 91 -10.74 -1.41 -8.66
CA GLN A 91 -10.98 -0.12 -8.04
C GLN A 91 -10.13 0.94 -8.74
N LEU A 92 -10.36 1.11 -10.03
CA LEU A 92 -9.51 1.99 -10.84
C LEU A 92 -9.59 3.44 -10.41
N GLU A 93 -10.72 3.88 -9.88
CA GLU A 93 -10.82 5.26 -9.41
C GLU A 93 -9.90 5.48 -8.21
N TRP A 94 -9.89 4.56 -7.28
CA TRP A 94 -9.00 4.63 -6.13
C TRP A 94 -7.54 4.55 -6.58
N THR A 95 -7.23 3.64 -7.49
CA THR A 95 -5.88 3.46 -8.03
C THR A 95 -5.40 4.73 -8.73
N THR A 96 -6.29 5.35 -9.49
CA THR A 96 -5.98 6.61 -10.18
C THR A 96 -5.66 7.71 -9.18
N ARG A 97 -6.46 7.84 -8.13
CA ARG A 97 -6.22 8.85 -7.10
C ARG A 97 -4.91 8.59 -6.36
N LEU A 98 -4.60 7.33 -6.11
CA LEU A 98 -3.36 6.95 -5.46
C LEU A 98 -2.16 7.37 -6.29
N GLY A 99 -2.20 7.10 -7.59
CA GLY A 99 -1.14 7.50 -8.51
C GLY A 99 -1.00 9.00 -8.61
N GLN A 100 -2.13 9.72 -8.65
CA GLN A 100 -2.12 11.18 -8.72
C GLN A 100 -1.51 11.80 -7.46
N ALA A 101 -1.87 11.26 -6.29
CA ALA A 101 -1.34 11.75 -5.03
C ALA A 101 0.16 11.53 -4.95
N PHE A 102 0.63 10.36 -5.37
CA PHE A 102 2.04 10.04 -5.33
C PHE A 102 2.84 10.90 -6.29
N ALA A 103 2.30 11.16 -7.48
CA ALA A 103 2.95 12.01 -8.46
C ALA A 103 2.99 13.47 -8.01
N ALA A 104 1.95 13.91 -7.30
CA ALA A 104 1.87 15.30 -6.85
C ALA A 104 2.84 15.60 -5.71
N ASP A 105 2.96 14.68 -4.75
CA ASP A 105 3.82 14.92 -3.60
C ASP A 105 4.13 13.61 -2.88
N ARG A 106 5.26 13.01 -3.24
CA ARG A 106 5.70 11.74 -2.63
C ARG A 106 5.91 11.87 -1.13
N SER A 107 6.47 13.00 -0.70
CA SER A 107 6.74 13.20 0.72
C SER A 107 5.46 13.22 1.52
N ALA A 108 4.41 13.84 0.99
CA ALA A 108 3.12 13.87 1.67
C ALA A 108 2.51 12.47 1.78
N VAL A 109 2.66 11.67 0.72
CA VAL A 109 2.17 10.28 0.74
C VAL A 109 2.91 9.48 1.80
N PHE A 110 4.24 9.57 1.84
CA PHE A 110 5.01 8.84 2.83
C PHE A 110 4.73 9.33 4.25
N ALA A 111 4.50 10.63 4.43
CA ALA A 111 4.12 11.15 5.74
C ALA A 111 2.77 10.59 6.19
N SER A 112 1.83 10.46 5.27
CA SER A 112 0.53 9.87 5.57
C SER A 112 0.67 8.40 6.00
N ILE A 113 1.47 7.64 5.28
CA ILE A 113 1.72 6.25 5.62
C ILE A 113 2.29 6.15 7.03
N GLN A 114 3.24 7.03 7.37
CA GLN A 114 3.84 7.00 8.70
C GLN A 114 2.84 7.41 9.79
N ARG A 115 1.96 8.37 9.52
CA ARG A 115 0.92 8.73 10.49
C ARG A 115 0.01 7.54 10.77
N LEU A 116 -0.39 6.83 9.72
CA LEU A 116 -1.26 5.67 9.86
C LEU A 116 -0.58 4.52 10.61
N ARG A 117 0.68 4.25 10.27
CA ARG A 117 1.44 3.21 10.97
C ARG A 117 1.60 3.55 12.46
N LYS A 118 1.83 4.82 12.74
CA LYS A 118 1.97 5.25 14.12
C LYS A 118 0.65 5.07 14.88
N LYS A 119 -0.47 5.39 14.26
CA LYS A 119 -1.77 5.18 14.87
C LYS A 119 -2.02 3.70 15.14
N ALA A 120 -1.72 2.85 14.18
CA ALA A 120 -1.93 1.41 14.35
C ALA A 120 -1.03 0.86 15.45
N SER A 121 0.21 1.33 15.52
CA SER A 121 1.15 0.92 16.56
C SER A 121 0.66 1.35 17.94
N GLN A 122 0.20 2.59 18.05
CA GLN A 122 -0.30 3.10 19.33
C GLN A 122 -1.58 2.40 19.76
N ALA A 123 -2.37 1.95 18.81
CA ALA A 123 -3.57 1.18 19.10
C ALA A 123 -3.25 -0.28 19.47
N GLY A 124 -2.00 -0.66 19.41
CA GLY A 124 -1.59 -2.04 19.72
C GLY A 124 -1.89 -3.02 18.62
N LYS A 125 -2.15 -2.52 17.40
CA LYS A 125 -2.58 -3.37 16.30
C LYS A 125 -1.54 -3.52 15.19
N LEU A 126 -0.38 -2.92 15.34
CA LEU A 126 0.74 -3.11 14.42
C LEU A 126 1.94 -3.60 15.22
N LYS A 127 2.28 -4.87 15.06
CA LYS A 127 3.35 -5.51 15.79
C LYS A 127 4.05 -6.50 14.91
N SER A 128 5.28 -6.85 15.27
CA SER A 128 5.97 -7.94 14.60
C SER A 128 5.24 -9.25 14.80
N THR A 129 5.23 -10.07 13.78
CA THR A 129 4.61 -11.39 13.79
C THR A 129 5.59 -12.37 13.17
N PRO A 130 5.31 -13.68 13.17
CA PRO A 130 6.19 -14.61 12.45
C PRO A 130 6.31 -14.32 10.95
N GLN A 131 5.37 -13.56 10.37
CA GLN A 131 5.37 -13.27 8.95
C GLN A 131 6.04 -11.93 8.62
N GLN A 132 6.12 -11.01 9.57
CA GLN A 132 6.68 -9.68 9.27
C GLN A 132 7.34 -9.04 10.47
N ASP A 133 8.38 -8.25 10.17
CA ASP A 133 9.07 -7.48 11.19
C ASP A 133 8.61 -6.04 11.12
N VAL A 134 8.22 -5.49 12.27
CA VAL A 134 7.83 -4.09 12.39
C VAL A 134 8.86 -3.42 13.30
N GLU A 135 9.59 -2.45 12.77
CA GLU A 135 10.67 -1.78 13.49
C GLU A 135 10.55 -0.28 13.40
N THR A 136 10.96 0.41 14.44
CA THR A 136 11.10 1.86 14.40
C THR A 136 12.56 2.18 14.15
N LYS A 137 12.83 2.96 13.10
CA LYS A 137 14.19 3.37 12.75
C LYS A 137 14.28 4.88 12.78
N THR A 138 15.48 5.39 13.09
CA THR A 138 15.72 6.82 13.08
C THR A 138 16.46 7.19 11.80
N THR A 139 15.91 8.17 11.08
CA THR A 139 16.55 8.64 9.84
C THR A 139 17.73 9.55 10.18
N SER A 140 18.52 9.89 9.15
CA SER A 140 19.67 10.77 9.35
C SER A 140 19.26 12.15 9.85
N SER A 141 18.03 12.56 9.61
CA SER A 141 17.54 13.85 10.11
C SER A 141 16.98 13.75 11.53
N GLY A 142 17.01 12.56 12.14
CA GLY A 142 16.51 12.38 13.50
C GLY A 142 15.04 12.00 13.59
N GLU A 143 14.38 11.88 12.46
CA GLU A 143 12.98 11.51 12.44
C GLU A 143 12.80 10.01 12.63
N GLN A 144 11.79 9.61 13.38
CA GLN A 144 11.51 8.19 13.59
C GLN A 144 10.47 7.73 12.59
N VAL A 145 10.76 6.62 11.92
CA VAL A 145 9.85 6.03 10.94
C VAL A 145 9.62 4.56 11.28
N ILE A 146 8.42 4.08 10.99
CA ILE A 146 8.08 2.68 11.19
C ILE A 146 8.27 1.96 9.86
N VAL A 147 9.07 0.90 9.89
CA VAL A 147 9.43 0.12 8.72
C VAL A 147 8.78 -1.26 8.86
N ILE A 148 8.18 -1.75 7.80
CA ILE A 148 7.56 -3.08 7.78
C ILE A 148 8.24 -3.90 6.70
N GLU A 149 8.84 -5.01 7.11
CA GLU A 149 9.57 -5.90 6.21
C GLU A 149 9.09 -7.33 6.41
N PRO A 150 9.12 -8.17 5.35
CA PRO A 150 8.78 -9.57 5.56
C PRO A 150 9.82 -10.24 6.44
N ALA A 151 9.39 -11.11 7.33
CA ALA A 151 10.30 -11.85 8.19
C ALA A 151 11.21 -12.76 7.35
N ASN A 152 10.67 -13.29 6.27
CA ASN A 152 11.44 -14.07 5.30
C ASN A 152 11.44 -13.29 3.98
N PRO A 153 12.59 -12.79 3.53
CA PRO A 153 12.62 -11.99 2.28
C PRO A 153 12.13 -12.74 1.05
N GLN A 154 12.06 -14.06 1.12
CA GLN A 154 11.58 -14.87 -0.01
C GLN A 154 10.05 -14.92 -0.06
N VAL A 155 9.37 -14.55 1.01
CA VAL A 155 7.92 -14.64 1.11
C VAL A 155 7.38 -13.34 1.64
N VAL A 156 6.79 -12.53 0.78
CA VAL A 156 6.23 -11.24 1.20
C VAL A 156 4.79 -11.45 1.64
N TYR A 157 4.52 -11.12 2.88
CA TYR A 157 3.20 -11.30 3.48
C TYR A 157 2.32 -10.09 3.23
N VAL A 158 1.07 -10.34 2.83
CA VAL A 158 0.09 -9.26 2.65
C VAL A 158 -0.87 -9.33 3.82
N PRO A 159 -0.79 -8.39 4.76
CA PRO A 159 -1.64 -8.46 5.94
C PRO A 159 -3.10 -8.22 5.59
N GLN A 160 -3.98 -8.89 6.35
CA GLN A 160 -5.41 -8.69 6.24
C GLN A 160 -5.86 -7.89 7.45
N TYR A 161 -6.43 -6.72 7.23
CA TYR A 161 -6.89 -5.89 8.33
C TYR A 161 -8.08 -5.05 7.89
N ASN A 162 -8.85 -4.59 8.88
CA ASN A 162 -9.98 -3.71 8.61
C ASN A 162 -9.51 -2.26 8.79
N PRO A 163 -9.45 -1.48 7.70
CA PRO A 163 -8.97 -0.09 7.80
C PRO A 163 -9.87 0.79 8.67
N GLN A 164 -11.08 0.36 8.97
CA GLN A 164 -11.98 1.14 9.82
C GLN A 164 -11.62 0.99 11.31
N THR A 165 -10.94 -0.07 11.70
CA THR A 165 -10.68 -0.34 13.11
C THR A 165 -9.22 -0.44 13.47
N VAL A 166 -8.34 -0.70 12.52
CA VAL A 166 -6.94 -0.98 12.82
C VAL A 166 -6.18 0.23 13.37
N TYR A 167 -6.65 1.43 13.06
CA TYR A 167 -5.96 2.65 13.46
C TYR A 167 -6.50 3.27 14.75
N VAL A 168 -7.46 2.62 15.38
CA VAL A 168 -8.03 3.13 16.62
C VAL A 168 -7.92 2.07 17.71
N PRO A 169 -7.77 2.49 18.96
CA PRO A 169 -7.72 1.54 20.06
C PRO A 169 -9.02 0.76 20.14
N SER A 170 -8.92 -0.46 20.63
CA SER A 170 -10.09 -1.26 20.83
C SER A 170 -10.95 -0.66 21.92
N THR A 171 -12.19 -0.32 21.57
CA THR A 171 -13.07 0.26 22.55
C THR A 171 -14.06 -0.70 23.10
N SER A 172 -14.09 -1.87 22.55
CA SER A 172 -15.04 -2.83 23.05
C SER A 172 -14.82 -3.13 24.50
N THR A 173 -13.61 -2.96 24.91
CA THR A 173 -13.38 -3.22 26.29
C THR A 173 -14.03 -2.21 27.16
N VAL A 174 -14.33 -1.09 26.59
CA VAL A 174 -14.88 -0.13 27.37
C VAL A 174 -16.20 -0.43 27.74
N VAL A 175 -16.80 -1.05 26.88
CA VAL A 175 -18.06 -1.29 27.04
C VAL A 175 -18.39 -2.04 28.08
N VAL A 176 -17.70 -2.76 28.23
CA VAL A 176 -18.05 -3.58 29.06
C VAL A 176 -18.35 -3.12 30.25
N LYS A 177 -18.18 -2.29 30.47
CA LYS A 177 -18.45 -1.95 31.56
C LYS A 177 -19.57 -1.82 31.96
N GLU A 178 -20.19 -2.09 31.59
CA GLU A 178 -21.21 -2.00 31.96
C GLU A 178 -21.76 -2.62 32.64
N ASP A 179 -21.62 -2.74 32.74
CA ASP A 179 -22.18 -3.26 33.41
C ASP A 179 -22.30 -3.48 34.09
#